data_9781fe24d33231dbeb8cbe61a39fe28f
#
_entry.id   9781fe24d33231dbeb8cbe61a39fe28f
#
_cell.length_a   1.000
_cell.length_b   1.000
_cell.length_c   1.000
_cell.angle_alpha   90.00
_cell.angle_beta   90.00
_cell.angle_gamma   90.00
#
_symmetry.space_group_name_H-M   'P 1'
#
loop_
_entity.id
_entity.type
_entity.pdbx_description
1 polymer ?
#
loop_
_entity_poly.entity_id
_entity_poly.type
_entity_poly.pdbx_seq_one_letter_code
_entity_poly.pdbx_strand_id
1 'polypeptide(L)'
;MSFTKVKKGVCAAKGFVANGLNCGLNSDKNKNDLALVYSETQCQAAAVYTTNKVKGAPIQVTKAHLEASGHTAKAVIANSKNANTCNADGVEKAQKMCSSMQARKHIGKELL
;
A
#
# COMPACT_ATOMS: atom_id res chain seq x y z
N MET A 1 -2.73 29.53 -9.79
CA MET A 1 -2.74 28.06 -9.98
C MET A 1 -4.19 27.64 -10.22
N SER A 2 -4.43 26.94 -11.28
CA SER A 2 -5.77 26.45 -11.61
C SER A 2 -5.84 24.93 -11.42
N PHE A 3 -7.00 24.45 -11.02
CA PHE A 3 -7.25 23.03 -10.82
C PHE A 3 -8.36 22.55 -11.74
N THR A 4 -8.16 21.41 -12.36
CA THR A 4 -9.20 20.72 -13.12
C THR A 4 -9.61 19.46 -12.38
N LYS A 5 -10.89 19.34 -12.06
CA LYS A 5 -11.42 18.14 -11.43
C LYS A 5 -11.50 17.02 -12.47
N VAL A 6 -10.89 15.89 -12.15
CA VAL A 6 -10.93 14.69 -12.99
C VAL A 6 -11.71 13.57 -12.32
N LYS A 7 -12.28 12.67 -13.14
CA LYS A 7 -12.93 11.45 -12.66
C LYS A 7 -11.90 10.32 -12.54
N LYS A 8 -12.26 9.19 -11.95
CA LYS A 8 -11.46 7.97 -11.74
C LYS A 8 -10.42 8.03 -10.61
N GLY A 9 -10.38 9.09 -9.79
CA GLY A 9 -9.48 9.15 -8.64
C GLY A 9 -8.03 8.89 -9.01
N VAL A 10 -7.36 8.00 -8.29
CA VAL A 10 -5.95 7.63 -8.51
C VAL A 10 -5.70 7.12 -9.93
N CYS A 11 -6.65 6.41 -10.50
CA CYS A 11 -6.53 5.84 -11.85
C CYS A 11 -6.64 6.90 -12.97
N ALA A 12 -6.90 8.15 -12.65
CA ALA A 12 -6.85 9.25 -13.61
C ALA A 12 -5.42 9.55 -14.06
N ALA A 13 -4.43 9.28 -13.22
CA ALA A 13 -3.02 9.41 -13.58
C ALA A 13 -2.61 8.24 -14.48
N LYS A 14 -1.99 8.57 -15.63
CA LYS A 14 -1.55 7.57 -16.59
C LYS A 14 -0.52 6.63 -15.98
N GLY A 15 -0.72 5.33 -16.16
CA GLY A 15 0.19 4.30 -15.68
C GLY A 15 -0.11 3.82 -14.24
N PHE A 16 -1.13 4.37 -13.58
CA PHE A 16 -1.56 3.91 -12.27
C PHE A 16 -2.85 3.12 -12.35
N VAL A 17 -2.86 2.00 -11.66
CA VAL A 17 -4.04 1.15 -11.48
C VAL A 17 -4.27 0.93 -9.97
N ALA A 18 -5.50 0.75 -9.58
CA ALA A 18 -5.85 0.54 -8.19
C ALA A 18 -7.00 -0.46 -8.07
N ASN A 19 -7.01 -1.20 -6.99
CA ASN A 19 -8.09 -2.09 -6.64
C ASN A 19 -8.28 -2.15 -5.13
N GLY A 20 -9.48 -2.50 -4.73
CA GLY A 20 -9.83 -2.71 -3.33
C GLY A 20 -10.62 -4.00 -3.16
N LEU A 21 -10.45 -4.63 -2.02
CA LEU A 21 -11.17 -5.85 -1.69
C LEU A 21 -11.42 -5.95 -0.17
N ASN A 22 -12.31 -6.85 0.20
CA ASN A 22 -12.45 -7.27 1.59
C ASN A 22 -11.58 -8.51 1.81
N CYS A 23 -10.57 -8.39 2.68
CA CYS A 23 -9.68 -9.49 3.04
C CYS A 23 -10.02 -10.10 4.42
N GLY A 24 -11.13 -9.70 5.02
CA GLY A 24 -11.63 -10.22 6.29
C GLY A 24 -11.35 -9.37 7.52
N LEU A 25 -10.74 -8.19 7.38
CA LEU A 25 -10.54 -7.26 8.49
C LEU A 25 -11.85 -6.58 8.88
N ASN A 26 -12.68 -6.24 7.90
CA ASN A 26 -14.03 -5.74 8.12
C ASN A 26 -14.99 -6.93 8.12
N SER A 27 -15.79 -7.06 9.16
CA SER A 27 -16.82 -8.10 9.26
C SER A 27 -17.95 -7.94 8.22
N ASP A 28 -18.20 -6.72 7.76
CA ASP A 28 -19.11 -6.46 6.66
C ASP A 28 -18.41 -6.74 5.33
N LYS A 29 -18.75 -7.88 4.72
CA LYS A 29 -18.14 -8.36 3.46
C LYS A 29 -18.39 -7.44 2.26
N ASN A 30 -19.35 -6.53 2.35
CA ASN A 30 -19.64 -5.56 1.30
C ASN A 30 -18.75 -4.32 1.38
N LYS A 31 -17.94 -4.19 2.42
CA LYS A 31 -17.02 -3.07 2.61
C LYS A 31 -15.57 -3.52 2.43
N ASN A 32 -14.87 -2.85 1.54
CA ASN A 32 -13.46 -3.11 1.31
C ASN A 32 -12.63 -2.63 2.51
N ASP A 33 -11.60 -3.39 2.83
CA ASP A 33 -10.67 -3.10 3.93
C ASP A 33 -9.20 -3.14 3.51
N LEU A 34 -8.93 -3.54 2.28
CA LEU A 34 -7.59 -3.57 1.71
C LEU A 34 -7.60 -2.91 0.35
N ALA A 35 -6.62 -2.06 0.11
CA ALA A 35 -6.43 -1.39 -1.17
C ALA A 35 -5.00 -1.53 -1.66
N LEU A 36 -4.85 -1.64 -2.97
CA LEU A 36 -3.57 -1.62 -3.66
C LEU A 36 -3.60 -0.55 -4.73
N VAL A 37 -2.59 0.33 -4.72
CA VAL A 37 -2.29 1.24 -5.81
C VAL A 37 -0.99 0.79 -6.44
N TYR A 38 -0.99 0.60 -7.75
CA TYR A 38 0.14 0.05 -8.47
C TYR A 38 0.50 0.91 -9.67
N SER A 39 1.79 1.15 -9.86
CA SER A 39 2.34 1.80 -11.06
C SER A 39 2.89 0.77 -12.04
N GLU A 40 2.57 0.92 -13.31
CA GLU A 40 3.11 0.07 -14.37
C GLU A 40 4.61 0.25 -14.56
N THR A 41 5.14 1.42 -14.19
CA THR A 41 6.58 1.73 -14.22
C THR A 41 7.10 1.98 -12.81
N GLN A 42 8.41 1.79 -12.64
CA GLN A 42 9.05 2.12 -11.37
C GLN A 42 9.03 3.62 -11.14
N CYS A 43 8.60 4.04 -9.96
CA CYS A 43 8.51 5.44 -9.57
C CYS A 43 9.58 5.81 -8.57
N GLN A 44 10.02 7.04 -8.60
CA GLN A 44 10.71 7.63 -7.45
C GLN A 44 9.70 7.83 -6.32
N ALA A 45 10.11 7.52 -5.10
CA ALA A 45 9.26 7.60 -3.94
C ALA A 45 9.94 8.37 -2.81
N ALA A 46 9.15 9.16 -2.11
CA ALA A 46 9.59 9.87 -0.92
C ALA A 46 8.53 9.70 0.17
N ALA A 47 8.97 9.59 1.40
CA ALA A 47 8.09 9.44 2.54
C ALA A 47 8.56 10.29 3.71
N VAL A 48 7.60 10.75 4.50
CA VAL A 48 7.84 11.42 5.77
C VAL A 48 7.27 10.55 6.89
N TYR A 49 7.93 10.55 8.01
CA TYR A 49 7.60 9.66 9.12
C TYR A 49 7.39 10.47 10.39
N THR A 50 6.73 9.85 11.36
CA THR A 50 6.57 10.43 12.67
C THR A 50 7.89 10.43 13.46
N THR A 51 8.06 11.43 14.32
CA THR A 51 9.12 11.45 15.34
C THR A 51 8.74 10.66 16.59
N ASN A 52 7.51 10.18 16.68
CA ASN A 52 7.06 9.34 17.79
C ASN A 52 7.93 8.07 17.89
N LYS A 53 8.36 7.73 19.09
CA LYS A 53 9.16 6.52 19.33
C LYS A 53 8.35 5.24 19.13
N VAL A 54 7.05 5.29 19.38
CA VAL A 54 6.14 4.17 19.12
C VAL A 54 5.65 4.27 17.67
N LYS A 55 6.29 3.53 16.78
CA LYS A 55 5.99 3.56 15.35
C LYS A 55 5.19 2.32 14.95
N GLY A 56 4.18 2.52 14.12
CA GLY A 56 3.45 1.40 13.51
C GLY A 56 4.34 0.54 12.62
N ALA A 57 3.99 -0.72 12.50
CA ALA A 57 4.71 -1.67 11.64
C ALA A 57 4.83 -1.21 10.18
N PRO A 58 3.79 -0.64 9.54
CA PRO A 58 3.89 -0.16 8.17
C PRO A 58 4.96 0.92 7.98
N ILE A 59 5.17 1.80 8.95
CA ILE A 59 6.21 2.83 8.90
C ILE A 59 7.59 2.19 8.86
N GLN A 60 7.84 1.21 9.71
CA GLN A 60 9.12 0.50 9.78
C GLN A 60 9.40 -0.26 8.48
N VAL A 61 8.41 -0.97 7.95
CA VAL A 61 8.53 -1.74 6.70
C VAL A 61 8.74 -0.81 5.51
N THR A 62 7.97 0.26 5.39
CA THR A 62 8.08 1.24 4.31
C THR A 62 9.47 1.88 4.30
N LYS A 63 9.96 2.31 5.46
CA LYS A 63 11.29 2.90 5.59
C LYS A 63 12.38 1.93 5.13
N ALA A 64 12.31 0.67 5.58
CA ALA A 64 13.27 -0.37 5.19
C ALA A 64 13.22 -0.64 3.67
N HIS A 65 12.03 -0.72 3.08
CA HIS A 65 11.87 -0.95 1.65
C HIS A 65 12.43 0.21 0.82
N LEU A 66 12.15 1.46 1.20
CA LEU A 66 12.65 2.62 0.46
C LEU A 66 14.16 2.78 0.58
N GLU A 67 14.74 2.51 1.75
CA GLU A 67 16.20 2.50 1.91
C GLU A 67 16.86 1.40 1.06
N ALA A 68 16.29 0.20 1.05
CA ALA A 68 16.81 -0.92 0.26
C ALA A 68 16.69 -0.71 -1.25
N SER A 69 15.65 -0.01 -1.71
CA SER A 69 15.38 0.20 -3.14
C SER A 69 16.01 1.47 -3.72
N GLY A 70 16.68 2.28 -2.91
CA GLY A 70 17.18 3.59 -3.35
C GLY A 70 16.07 4.60 -3.63
N HIS A 71 15.04 4.63 -2.79
CA HIS A 71 13.88 5.51 -2.89
C HIS A 71 13.04 5.31 -4.16
N THR A 72 12.87 4.06 -4.56
CA THR A 72 11.98 3.70 -5.66
C THR A 72 10.89 2.75 -5.17
N ALA A 73 9.72 2.83 -5.80
CA ALA A 73 8.59 1.95 -5.47
C ALA A 73 7.66 1.78 -6.68
N LYS A 74 6.87 0.72 -6.66
CA LYS A 74 5.84 0.45 -7.67
C LYS A 74 4.44 0.33 -7.09
N ALA A 75 4.31 0.14 -5.78
CA ALA A 75 3.01 -0.12 -5.18
C ALA A 75 2.88 0.48 -3.78
N VAL A 76 1.67 0.84 -3.44
CA VAL A 76 1.26 1.18 -2.07
C VAL A 76 0.11 0.25 -1.68
N ILE A 77 0.25 -0.36 -0.51
CA ILE A 77 -0.79 -1.18 0.10
C ILE A 77 -1.35 -0.43 1.30
N ALA A 78 -2.66 -0.35 1.40
CA ALA A 78 -3.33 0.29 2.52
C ALA A 78 -4.42 -0.63 3.07
N ASN A 79 -4.53 -0.69 4.38
CA ASN A 79 -5.60 -1.42 5.04
C ASN A 79 -6.34 -0.54 6.04
N SER A 80 -7.59 -0.90 6.31
CA SER A 80 -8.40 -0.31 7.36
C SER A 80 -8.76 -1.35 8.41
N LYS A 81 -9.44 -0.93 9.49
CA LYS A 81 -9.95 -1.81 10.55
C LYS A 81 -8.87 -2.48 11.42
N ASN A 82 -7.60 -2.21 11.20
CA ASN A 82 -6.51 -2.65 12.06
C ASN A 82 -5.55 -1.48 12.29
N ALA A 83 -5.23 -1.20 13.52
CA ALA A 83 -4.38 -0.06 13.88
C ALA A 83 -2.93 -0.20 13.40
N ASN A 84 -2.47 -1.42 13.17
CA ASN A 84 -1.12 -1.75 12.69
C ASN A 84 0.00 -1.27 13.62
N THR A 85 -0.31 -1.09 14.89
CA THR A 85 0.65 -0.56 15.88
C THR A 85 0.55 -1.35 17.18
N CYS A 86 1.65 -1.36 17.94
CA CYS A 86 1.76 -2.07 19.22
C CYS A 86 1.54 -3.60 19.10
N ASN A 87 1.80 -4.17 17.94
CA ASN A 87 1.73 -5.60 17.70
C ASN A 87 3.14 -6.20 17.72
N ALA A 88 3.39 -7.22 18.55
CA ALA A 88 4.71 -7.83 18.68
C ALA A 88 5.25 -8.40 17.36
N ASP A 89 4.39 -8.93 16.52
CA ASP A 89 4.70 -9.56 15.24
C ASP A 89 4.29 -8.69 14.03
N GLY A 90 3.98 -7.41 14.27
CA GLY A 90 3.42 -6.51 13.25
C GLY A 90 4.33 -6.30 12.05
N VAL A 91 5.64 -6.14 12.29
CA VAL A 91 6.62 -5.94 11.20
C VAL A 91 6.70 -7.18 10.32
N GLU A 92 6.78 -8.36 10.90
CA GLU A 92 6.82 -9.62 10.16
C GLU A 92 5.56 -9.83 9.32
N LYS A 93 4.39 -9.58 9.91
CA LYS A 93 3.10 -9.69 9.20
C LYS A 93 2.98 -8.67 8.07
N ALA A 94 3.43 -7.45 8.29
CA ALA A 94 3.42 -6.42 7.25
C ALA A 94 4.34 -6.79 6.08
N GLN A 95 5.52 -7.33 6.36
CA GLN A 95 6.44 -7.82 5.32
C GLN A 95 5.83 -8.99 4.54
N LYS A 96 5.21 -9.94 5.22
CA LYS A 96 4.51 -11.06 4.56
C LYS A 96 3.37 -10.57 3.67
N MET A 97 2.61 -9.58 4.11
CA MET A 97 1.55 -8.98 3.30
C MET A 97 2.13 -8.37 2.02
N CYS A 98 3.19 -7.58 2.12
CA CYS A 98 3.86 -6.98 0.96
C CYS A 98 4.37 -8.06 -0.01
N SER A 99 5.02 -9.09 0.50
CA SER A 99 5.55 -10.19 -0.32
C SER A 99 4.43 -10.97 -1.01
N SER A 100 3.34 -11.23 -0.32
CA SER A 100 2.18 -11.92 -0.89
C SER A 100 1.53 -11.12 -2.00
N MET A 101 1.41 -9.82 -1.84
CA MET A 101 0.86 -8.93 -2.87
C MET A 101 1.80 -8.83 -4.07
N GLN A 102 3.10 -8.80 -3.83
CA GLN A 102 4.11 -8.80 -4.90
C GLN A 102 4.08 -10.10 -5.71
N ALA A 103 3.93 -11.25 -5.06
CA ALA A 103 3.78 -12.53 -5.73
C ALA A 103 2.49 -12.59 -6.58
N ARG A 104 1.37 -12.12 -6.04
CA ARG A 104 0.09 -12.04 -6.76
C ARG A 104 0.13 -11.13 -7.97
N LYS A 105 0.98 -10.11 -7.96
CA LYS A 105 1.22 -9.24 -9.10
C LYS A 105 1.71 -9.99 -10.34
N HIS A 106 2.52 -11.03 -10.17
CA HIS A 106 2.99 -11.85 -11.28
C HIS A 106 1.91 -12.78 -11.82
N ILE A 107 0.93 -13.14 -10.99
CA ILE A 107 -0.17 -14.04 -11.34
C ILE A 107 -1.37 -13.25 -11.89
N GLY A 108 -1.49 -11.99 -11.57
CA GLY A 108 -2.77 -11.30 -11.67
C GLY A 108 -2.74 -9.95 -12.35
N LYS A 109 -2.30 -9.85 -13.60
CA LYS A 109 -2.89 -8.84 -14.50
C LYS A 109 -4.43 -8.98 -14.54
N GLU A 110 -4.97 -10.10 -14.10
CA GLU A 110 -6.39 -10.43 -14.07
C GLU A 110 -7.10 -10.03 -12.77
N LEU A 111 -6.36 -9.68 -11.71
CA LEU A 111 -6.93 -9.24 -10.42
C LEU A 111 -6.95 -7.72 -10.27
N LEU A 112 -6.35 -7.01 -11.16
CA LEU A 112 -6.37 -5.58 -11.27
C LEU A 112 -7.16 -5.18 -12.52
#